data_aa88b8a0869704e46e18a1712cab09b1
#
_entry.id   aa88b8a0869704e46e18a1712cab09b1
#
_cell.length_a   1.000
_cell.length_b   1.000
_cell.length_c   1.000
_cell.angle_alpha   90.00
_cell.angle_beta   90.00
_cell.angle_gamma   90.00
#
_symmetry.space_group_name_H-M   'P 1'
#
loop_
_entity.id
_entity.type
_entity.pdbx_description
1 polymer ?
#
loop_
_entity_poly.entity_id
_entity_poly.type
_entity_poly.pdbx_seq_one_letter_code
_entity_poly.pdbx_strand_id
1 'polypeptide(L)'
;MVADRIKKLREQNGYTQTFLAKNLGITRSSVNAWELGISVPSTQYIVELAQFFKVSTDFLLGVNTTATVNVSGLDDDDIELIQNIINHLRKLK
;
A
#
# COMPACT_ATOMS: atom_id res chain seq x y z
N MET A 1 11.52 -0.58 -5.65
CA MET A 1 10.81 -1.12 -6.82
C MET A 1 9.44 -1.62 -6.40
N VAL A 2 8.54 -1.79 -7.35
CA VAL A 2 7.15 -2.17 -7.05
C VAL A 2 7.05 -3.55 -6.38
N ALA A 3 7.87 -4.51 -6.79
CA ALA A 3 7.89 -5.85 -6.21
C ALA A 3 8.11 -5.82 -4.70
N ASP A 4 9.14 -5.14 -4.26
CA ASP A 4 9.48 -5.02 -2.84
C ASP A 4 8.40 -4.27 -2.07
N ARG A 5 7.80 -3.26 -2.69
CA ARG A 5 6.77 -2.43 -2.06
C ARG A 5 5.49 -3.23 -1.83
N ILE A 6 5.08 -4.03 -2.80
CA ILE A 6 3.91 -4.91 -2.66
C ILE A 6 4.11 -5.88 -1.50
N LYS A 7 5.25 -6.55 -1.47
CA LYS A 7 5.56 -7.51 -0.41
C LYS A 7 5.59 -6.84 0.96
N LYS A 8 6.25 -5.71 1.07
CA LYS A 8 6.37 -4.97 2.32
C LYS A 8 5.01 -4.51 2.84
N LEU A 9 4.18 -3.92 1.97
CA LEU A 9 2.84 -3.48 2.36
C LEU A 9 1.98 -4.65 2.80
N ARG A 10 2.05 -5.77 2.07
CA ARG A 10 1.30 -6.97 2.43
C ARG A 10 1.71 -7.48 3.82
N GLU A 11 3.02 -7.61 4.06
CA GLU A 11 3.54 -8.10 5.33
C GLU A 11 3.24 -7.15 6.48
N GLN A 12 3.35 -5.85 6.26
CA GLN A 12 3.03 -4.83 7.28
C GLN A 12 1.57 -4.88 7.71
N ASN A 13 0.68 -5.29 6.83
CA ASN A 13 -0.74 -5.44 7.14
C ASN A 13 -1.11 -6.84 7.64
N GLY A 14 -0.15 -7.74 7.75
CA GLY A 14 -0.39 -9.09 8.23
C GLY A 14 -1.14 -9.98 7.23
N TYR A 15 -1.12 -9.65 5.95
CA TYR A 15 -1.83 -10.39 4.92
C TYR A 15 -0.96 -11.47 4.28
N THR A 16 -1.57 -12.62 3.95
CA THR A 16 -0.91 -13.66 3.16
C THR A 16 -1.02 -13.32 1.67
N GLN A 17 -0.18 -13.96 0.85
CA GLN A 17 -0.31 -13.86 -0.61
C GLN A 17 -1.67 -14.35 -1.08
N THR A 18 -2.17 -15.43 -0.47
CA THR A 18 -3.49 -15.99 -0.78
C THR A 18 -4.61 -14.99 -0.49
N PHE A 19 -4.55 -14.31 0.65
CA PHE A 19 -5.54 -13.32 1.01
C PHE A 19 -5.55 -12.15 0.02
N LEU A 20 -4.37 -11.63 -0.32
CA LEU A 20 -4.26 -10.54 -1.29
C LEU A 20 -4.80 -10.96 -2.66
N ALA A 21 -4.40 -12.15 -3.12
CA ALA A 21 -4.85 -12.68 -4.41
C ALA A 21 -6.37 -12.80 -4.45
N LYS A 22 -6.98 -13.33 -3.39
CA LYS A 22 -8.43 -13.48 -3.29
C LYS A 22 -9.14 -12.12 -3.39
N ASN A 23 -8.62 -11.11 -2.73
CA ASN A 23 -9.22 -9.77 -2.75
C ASN A 23 -9.09 -9.07 -4.10
N LEU A 24 -8.08 -9.43 -4.88
CA LEU A 24 -7.90 -8.89 -6.23
C LEU A 24 -8.54 -9.75 -7.32
N GLY A 25 -9.06 -10.92 -6.97
CA GLY A 25 -9.66 -11.83 -7.93
C GLY A 25 -8.65 -12.51 -8.85
N ILE A 26 -7.44 -12.76 -8.36
CA ILE A 26 -6.35 -13.38 -9.12
C ILE A 26 -5.79 -14.58 -8.34
N THR A 27 -4.82 -15.27 -8.94
CA THR A 27 -4.19 -16.42 -8.31
C THR A 27 -3.05 -15.98 -7.36
N ARG A 28 -2.77 -16.82 -6.35
CA ARG A 28 -1.62 -16.62 -5.49
C ARG A 28 -0.31 -16.58 -6.29
N SER A 29 -0.22 -17.41 -7.33
CA SER A 29 0.96 -17.45 -8.20
C SER A 29 1.24 -16.10 -8.86
N SER A 30 0.19 -15.35 -9.23
CA SER A 30 0.33 -14.00 -9.79
C SER A 30 0.93 -13.05 -8.78
N VAL A 31 0.44 -13.06 -7.54
CA VAL A 31 0.98 -12.22 -6.47
C VAL A 31 2.45 -12.58 -6.21
N ASN A 32 2.74 -13.87 -6.14
CA ASN A 32 4.11 -14.34 -5.91
C ASN A 32 5.05 -13.88 -7.04
N ALA A 33 4.61 -13.96 -8.29
CA ALA A 33 5.40 -13.50 -9.43
C ALA A 33 5.70 -11.99 -9.33
N TRP A 34 4.73 -11.20 -8.90
CA TRP A 34 4.95 -9.77 -8.68
C TRP A 34 6.00 -9.51 -7.60
N GLU A 35 5.90 -10.23 -6.48
CA GLU A 35 6.81 -10.04 -5.33
C GLU A 35 8.22 -10.52 -5.63
N LEU A 36 8.37 -11.50 -6.52
CA LEU A 36 9.68 -11.97 -6.98
C LEU A 36 10.28 -11.13 -8.11
N GLY A 37 9.50 -10.18 -8.65
CA GLY A 37 9.96 -9.37 -9.78
C GLY A 37 9.95 -10.10 -11.11
N ILE A 38 9.31 -11.28 -11.18
CA ILE A 38 9.21 -12.07 -12.42
C ILE A 38 8.24 -11.40 -13.39
N SER A 39 7.17 -10.82 -12.87
CA SER A 39 6.20 -10.06 -13.65
C SER A 39 5.85 -8.76 -12.95
N VAL A 40 5.28 -7.82 -13.70
CA VAL A 40 4.86 -6.51 -13.18
C VAL A 40 3.34 -6.42 -13.25
N PRO A 41 2.67 -5.95 -12.21
CA PRO A 41 1.22 -5.75 -12.28
C PRO A 41 0.86 -4.79 -13.41
N SER A 42 -0.26 -5.06 -14.10
CA SER A 42 -0.80 -4.13 -15.09
C SER A 42 -1.23 -2.82 -14.41
N THR A 43 -1.45 -1.78 -15.19
CA THR A 43 -1.93 -0.50 -14.68
C THR A 43 -3.21 -0.67 -13.84
N GLN A 44 -4.13 -1.51 -14.29
CA GLN A 44 -5.36 -1.80 -13.54
C GLN A 44 -5.06 -2.34 -12.15
N TYR A 45 -4.15 -3.31 -12.04
CA TYR A 45 -3.79 -3.89 -10.75
C TYR A 45 -2.96 -2.96 -9.89
N ILE A 46 -2.17 -2.09 -10.49
CA ILE A 46 -1.46 -1.04 -9.74
C ILE A 46 -2.48 -0.14 -9.03
N VAL A 47 -3.53 0.27 -9.72
CA VAL A 47 -4.59 1.09 -9.13
C VAL A 47 -5.34 0.33 -8.04
N GLU A 48 -5.70 -0.93 -8.29
CA GLU A 48 -6.41 -1.75 -7.31
C GLU A 48 -5.55 -2.02 -6.05
N LEU A 49 -4.27 -2.28 -6.23
CA LEU A 49 -3.33 -2.46 -5.11
C LEU A 49 -3.20 -1.19 -4.27
N ALA A 50 -3.08 -0.05 -4.94
CA ALA A 50 -2.99 1.24 -4.25
C ALA A 50 -4.24 1.50 -3.42
N GLN A 51 -5.41 1.23 -3.98
CA GLN A 51 -6.68 1.37 -3.27
C GLN A 51 -6.78 0.39 -2.10
N PHE A 52 -6.37 -0.85 -2.31
CA PHE A 52 -6.42 -1.88 -1.29
C PHE A 52 -5.53 -1.54 -0.09
N PHE A 53 -4.31 -1.09 -0.36
CA PHE A 53 -3.35 -0.71 0.69
C PHE A 53 -3.52 0.73 1.17
N LYS A 54 -4.43 1.49 0.55
CA LYS A 54 -4.70 2.90 0.91
C LYS A 54 -3.45 3.77 0.80
N VAL A 55 -2.71 3.58 -0.28
CA VAL A 55 -1.54 4.39 -0.63
C VAL A 55 -1.72 4.96 -2.02
N SER A 56 -0.88 5.92 -2.40
CA SER A 56 -0.89 6.46 -3.76
C SER A 56 -0.25 5.47 -4.74
N THR A 57 -0.61 5.56 -6.01
CA THR A 57 0.05 4.78 -7.05
C THR A 57 1.54 5.14 -7.16
N ASP A 58 1.86 6.41 -6.97
CA ASP A 58 3.25 6.89 -6.99
C ASP A 58 4.09 6.25 -5.88
N PHE A 59 3.52 6.15 -4.68
CA PHE A 59 4.19 5.48 -3.57
C PHE A 59 4.41 4.00 -3.88
N LEU A 60 3.37 3.33 -4.39
CA LEU A 60 3.44 1.91 -4.74
C LEU A 60 4.51 1.65 -5.80
N LEU A 61 4.62 2.53 -6.79
CA LEU A 61 5.59 2.41 -7.88
C LEU A 61 7.01 2.84 -7.49
N GLY A 62 7.16 3.45 -6.30
CA GLY A 62 8.46 3.95 -5.86
C GLY A 62 8.88 5.26 -6.51
N VAL A 63 7.97 5.94 -7.19
CA VAL A 63 8.23 7.24 -7.83
C VAL A 63 8.29 8.34 -6.78
N ASN A 64 7.52 8.19 -5.70
CA ASN A 64 7.45 9.15 -4.61
C ASN A 64 7.75 8.42 -3.30
N THR A 65 8.75 8.89 -2.56
CA THR A 65 9.12 8.30 -1.27
C THR A 65 8.24 8.81 -0.12
N THR A 66 7.43 9.83 -0.37
CA THR A 66 6.52 10.36 0.63
C THR A 66 5.24 9.55 0.65
N ALA A 67 5.01 8.84 1.74
CA ALA A 67 3.77 8.09 1.93
C ALA A 67 2.62 9.04 2.23
N THR A 68 1.45 8.75 1.66
CA THR A 68 0.22 9.49 1.95
C THR A 68 -0.77 8.57 2.65
N VAL A 69 -1.60 9.15 3.51
CA VAL A 69 -2.64 8.42 4.22
C VAL A 69 -3.99 8.82 3.62
N ASN A 70 -4.80 7.80 3.27
CA ASN A 70 -6.14 8.06 2.78
C ASN A 70 -7.06 8.36 3.98
N VAL A 71 -7.54 9.60 4.04
CA VAL A 71 -8.42 10.06 5.12
C VAL A 71 -9.88 10.14 4.71
N SER A 72 -10.25 9.58 3.57
CA SER A 72 -11.65 9.53 3.13
C SER A 72 -12.50 8.80 4.16
N GLY A 73 -13.64 9.39 4.51
CA GLY A 73 -14.53 8.82 5.51
C GLY A 73 -14.21 9.20 6.95
N LEU A 74 -13.12 9.93 7.19
CA LEU A 74 -12.79 10.46 8.51
C LEU A 74 -13.32 11.87 8.65
N ASP A 75 -13.73 12.26 9.86
CA ASP A 75 -14.15 13.63 10.12
C ASP A 75 -12.94 14.51 10.46
N ASP A 76 -13.20 15.82 10.63
CA ASP A 76 -12.13 16.78 10.89
C ASP A 76 -11.38 16.50 12.20
N ASP A 77 -12.10 16.03 13.23
CA ASP A 77 -11.49 15.69 14.52
C ASP A 77 -10.51 14.51 14.38
N ASP A 78 -10.90 13.49 13.60
CA ASP A 78 -10.05 12.33 13.34
C ASP A 78 -8.80 12.73 12.54
N ILE A 79 -8.97 13.60 11.54
CA ILE A 79 -7.86 14.09 10.72
C ILE A 79 -6.89 14.90 11.59
N GLU A 80 -7.42 15.75 12.48
CA GLU A 80 -6.59 16.53 13.41
C GLU A 80 -5.79 15.61 14.34
N LEU A 81 -6.42 14.56 14.87
CA LEU A 81 -5.74 13.59 15.72
C LEU A 81 -4.58 12.92 15.00
N ILE A 82 -4.81 12.47 13.77
CA ILE A 82 -3.77 11.86 12.93
C ILE A 82 -2.63 12.86 12.69
N GLN A 83 -2.95 14.10 12.37
CA GLN A 83 -1.96 15.14 12.13
C GLN A 83 -1.12 15.41 13.37
N ASN A 84 -1.74 15.41 14.55
CA ASN A 84 -1.03 15.59 15.82
C ASN A 84 -0.07 14.44 16.10
N ILE A 85 -0.47 13.21 15.79
CA ILE A 85 0.40 12.04 15.93
C ILE A 85 1.60 12.15 15.01
N ILE A 86 1.38 12.51 13.74
CA ILE A 86 2.46 12.68 12.76
C ILE A 86 3.44 13.75 13.24
N ASN A 87 2.93 14.89 13.70
CA ASN A 87 3.77 15.99 14.19
C ASN A 87 4.58 15.57 15.42
N HIS A 88 3.97 14.81 16.31
CA HIS A 88 4.67 14.30 17.50
C HIS A 88 5.83 13.39 17.10
N LEU A 89 5.59 12.47 16.17
CA LEU A 89 6.63 11.55 15.70
C LEU A 89 7.78 12.29 15.01
N ARG A 90 7.48 13.36 14.27
CA ARG A 90 8.51 14.19 13.62
C ARG A 90 9.42 14.85 14.63
N LYS A 91 8.91 15.24 15.79
CA LYS A 91 9.70 15.88 16.84
C LYS A 91 10.70 14.94 17.52
N LEU A 92 10.47 13.62 17.41
CA LEU A 92 11.35 12.63 18.01
C LEU A 92 12.58 12.32 17.15
N LYS A 93 12.67 12.90 15.95
CA LYS A 93 13.76 12.62 15.00
C LYS A 93 14.70 13.82 14.82
#